data_531f8da64531c8ca0e0e04186f6b1804
#
_entry.id   531f8da64531c8ca0e0e04186f6b1804
#
_cell.length_a   1.000
_cell.length_b   1.000
_cell.length_c   1.000
_cell.angle_alpha   90.00
_cell.angle_beta   90.00
_cell.angle_gamma   90.00
#
_symmetry.space_group_name_H-M   'P 1'
#
loop_
_entity.id
_entity.type
_entity.pdbx_description
1 polymer ?
#
loop_
_entity_poly.entity_id
_entity_poly.type
_entity_poly.pdbx_seq_one_letter_code
_entity_poly.pdbx_strand_id
1 'polypeptide(L)'
;MKDTRKLSVIYFVISMILLLFVCIGCERNSTDYIHTVNGYDVYYVETDNPDYIEKVAEHLKTHNDNFIIQSDLGIIEVENGEIVYNNIK
;
A
#
# COMPACT_ATOMS: atom_id res chain seq x y z
N MET A 1 -40.35 -16.69 -14.73
CA MET A 1 -40.30 -15.69 -13.66
C MET A 1 -39.60 -16.17 -12.41
N LYS A 2 -39.94 -17.35 -11.92
CA LYS A 2 -39.25 -17.90 -10.74
C LYS A 2 -37.78 -18.12 -10.98
N ASP A 3 -37.38 -18.48 -12.18
CA ASP A 3 -35.99 -18.74 -12.54
C ASP A 3 -35.14 -17.48 -12.55
N THR A 4 -35.75 -16.34 -12.87
CA THR A 4 -35.04 -15.07 -12.88
C THR A 4 -34.66 -14.64 -11.48
N ARG A 5 -35.52 -14.88 -10.49
CA ARG A 5 -35.19 -14.58 -9.08
C ARG A 5 -34.07 -15.44 -8.55
N LYS A 6 -34.09 -16.73 -8.87
CA LYS A 6 -33.01 -17.64 -8.46
C LYS A 6 -31.69 -17.25 -9.07
N LEU A 7 -31.68 -16.92 -10.35
CA LEU A 7 -30.48 -16.44 -11.02
C LEU A 7 -29.92 -15.18 -10.39
N SER A 8 -30.79 -14.23 -10.06
CA SER A 8 -30.38 -12.97 -9.42
C SER A 8 -29.74 -13.22 -8.05
N VAL A 9 -30.30 -14.11 -7.25
CA VAL A 9 -29.77 -14.47 -5.94
C VAL A 9 -28.41 -15.18 -6.08
N ILE A 10 -28.31 -16.09 -7.06
CA ILE A 10 -27.06 -16.80 -7.32
C ILE A 10 -25.95 -15.83 -7.72
N TYR A 11 -26.22 -14.89 -8.61
CA TYR A 11 -25.25 -13.86 -8.99
C TYR A 11 -24.84 -13.00 -7.82
N PHE A 12 -25.76 -12.63 -6.95
CA PHE A 12 -25.47 -11.85 -5.77
C PHE A 12 -24.54 -12.60 -4.81
N VAL A 13 -24.80 -13.87 -4.58
CA VAL A 13 -23.99 -14.72 -3.71
C VAL A 13 -22.58 -14.91 -4.30
N ILE A 14 -22.49 -15.17 -5.60
CA ILE A 14 -21.19 -15.31 -6.28
C ILE A 14 -20.40 -14.01 -6.20
N SER A 15 -21.06 -12.88 -6.39
CA SER A 15 -20.43 -11.58 -6.30
C SER A 15 -19.89 -11.31 -4.90
N MET A 16 -20.62 -11.67 -3.85
CA MET A 16 -20.16 -11.54 -2.47
C MET A 16 -18.97 -12.44 -2.18
N ILE A 17 -18.98 -13.68 -2.66
CA ILE A 17 -17.87 -14.62 -2.49
C ILE A 17 -16.63 -14.09 -3.19
N LEU A 18 -16.75 -13.55 -4.39
CA LEU A 18 -15.63 -12.95 -5.12
C LEU A 18 -15.04 -11.75 -4.37
N LEU A 19 -15.88 -10.91 -3.80
CA LEU A 19 -15.43 -9.78 -2.99
C LEU A 19 -14.66 -10.25 -1.76
N LEU A 20 -15.16 -11.27 -1.08
CA LEU A 20 -14.47 -11.85 0.08
C LEU A 20 -13.11 -12.45 -0.32
N PHE A 21 -13.05 -13.11 -1.46
CA PHE A 21 -11.80 -13.65 -1.97
C PHE A 21 -10.77 -12.56 -2.25
N VAL A 22 -11.20 -11.47 -2.85
CA VAL A 22 -10.33 -10.33 -3.11
C VAL A 22 -9.80 -9.75 -1.80
N CYS A 23 -10.65 -9.64 -0.78
CA CYS A 23 -10.24 -9.14 0.52
C CYS A 23 -9.25 -10.06 1.24
N ILE A 24 -9.42 -11.37 1.12
CA ILE A 24 -8.53 -12.36 1.74
C ILE A 24 -7.21 -12.45 0.97
N GLY A 25 -7.26 -12.35 -0.36
CA GLY A 25 -6.09 -12.41 -1.21
C GLY A 25 -5.32 -11.10 -1.35
N CYS A 26 -5.83 -10.01 -0.81
CA CYS A 26 -5.13 -8.73 -0.85
C CYS A 26 -3.94 -8.75 0.10
N GLU A 27 -2.75 -8.50 -0.44
CA GLU A 27 -1.59 -8.19 0.39
C GLU A 27 -1.90 -6.94 1.21
N ARG A 28 -1.43 -6.91 2.45
CA ARG A 28 -1.59 -5.74 3.30
C ARG A 28 -0.60 -4.67 2.86
N ASN A 29 -1.07 -3.78 2.02
CA ASN A 29 -0.28 -2.64 1.58
C ASN A 29 -0.88 -1.39 2.21
N SER A 30 -0.24 -0.85 3.22
CA SER A 30 -0.69 0.37 3.87
C SER A 30 0.48 1.32 4.11
N THR A 31 0.20 2.61 4.05
CA THR A 31 1.17 3.67 4.30
C THR A 31 0.59 4.59 5.36
N ASP A 32 1.29 4.70 6.49
CA ASP A 32 0.89 5.56 7.59
C ASP A 32 1.94 6.62 7.86
N TYR A 33 1.50 7.87 7.97
CA TYR A 33 2.37 8.95 8.44
C TYR A 33 2.53 8.83 9.96
N ILE A 34 3.78 8.82 10.43
CA ILE A 34 4.07 8.68 11.85
C ILE A 34 4.33 10.04 12.49
N HIS A 35 5.38 10.72 12.05
CA HIS A 35 5.78 12.02 12.64
C HIS A 35 6.84 12.67 11.77
N THR A 36 7.19 13.91 12.12
CA THR A 36 8.26 14.65 11.45
C THR A 36 9.45 14.74 12.39
N VAL A 37 10.63 14.40 11.90
CA VAL A 37 11.89 14.47 12.66
C VAL A 37 12.91 15.25 11.85
N ASN A 38 13.43 16.33 12.40
CA ASN A 38 14.49 17.15 11.78
C ASN A 38 14.15 17.61 10.36
N GLY A 39 12.88 17.90 10.09
CA GLY A 39 12.42 18.32 8.77
C GLY A 39 12.13 17.18 7.81
N TYR A 40 12.29 15.94 8.23
CA TYR A 40 11.92 14.75 7.44
C TYR A 40 10.59 14.20 7.91
N ASP A 41 9.69 13.95 6.97
CA ASP A 41 8.45 13.24 7.27
C ASP A 41 8.72 11.74 7.31
N VAL A 42 8.35 11.11 8.42
CA VAL A 42 8.58 9.68 8.60
C VAL A 42 7.28 8.92 8.35
N TYR A 43 7.34 7.95 7.46
CA TYR A 43 6.21 7.10 7.08
C TYR A 43 6.52 5.64 7.41
N TYR A 44 5.51 4.91 7.81
CA TYR A 44 5.61 3.46 7.95
C TYR A 44 4.80 2.79 6.87
N VAL A 45 5.43 1.87 6.15
CA VAL A 45 4.78 1.11 5.08
C VAL A 45 4.72 -0.36 5.50
N GLU A 46 3.52 -0.88 5.61
CA GLU A 46 3.31 -2.30 5.90
C GLU A 46 3.03 -3.02 4.58
N THR A 47 3.99 -3.82 4.14
CA THR A 47 3.88 -4.57 2.89
C THR A 47 4.91 -5.69 2.85
N ASP A 48 4.60 -6.75 2.12
CA ASP A 48 5.53 -7.83 1.80
C ASP A 48 6.15 -7.65 0.41
N ASN A 49 5.76 -6.61 -0.31
CA ASN A 49 6.18 -6.39 -1.69
C ASN A 49 7.11 -5.16 -1.78
N PRO A 50 8.41 -5.35 -2.10
CA PRO A 50 9.34 -4.22 -2.22
C PRO A 50 8.93 -3.22 -3.31
N ASP A 51 8.27 -3.66 -4.37
CA ASP A 51 7.80 -2.76 -5.44
C ASP A 51 6.76 -1.76 -4.92
N TYR A 52 5.96 -2.14 -3.94
CA TYR A 52 5.02 -1.23 -3.33
C TYR A 52 5.73 -0.09 -2.62
N ILE A 53 6.83 -0.38 -1.93
CA ILE A 53 7.63 0.64 -1.23
C ILE A 53 8.22 1.62 -2.23
N GLU A 54 8.72 1.14 -3.37
CA GLU A 54 9.24 2.02 -4.43
C GLU A 54 8.16 2.93 -4.99
N LYS A 55 6.95 2.41 -5.20
CA LYS A 55 5.82 3.21 -5.67
C LYS A 55 5.44 4.29 -4.68
N VAL A 56 5.44 3.97 -3.39
CA VAL A 56 5.18 4.94 -2.34
C VAL A 56 6.26 6.03 -2.33
N ALA A 57 7.52 5.63 -2.45
CA ALA A 57 8.63 6.58 -2.50
C ALA A 57 8.49 7.54 -3.69
N GLU A 58 8.18 7.04 -4.87
CA GLU A 58 7.98 7.87 -6.05
C GLU A 58 6.80 8.82 -5.89
N HIS A 59 5.70 8.34 -5.33
CA HIS A 59 4.54 9.18 -5.06
C HIS A 59 4.88 10.29 -4.07
N LEU A 60 5.58 9.98 -3.00
CA LEU A 60 5.98 10.97 -2.00
C LEU A 60 6.96 12.00 -2.56
N LYS A 61 7.83 11.61 -3.48
CA LYS A 61 8.75 12.54 -4.15
C LYS A 61 8.04 13.64 -4.91
N THR A 62 6.82 13.39 -5.37
CA THR A 62 6.05 14.42 -6.08
C THR A 62 5.54 15.52 -5.16
N HIS A 63 5.49 15.27 -3.86
CA HIS A 63 4.93 16.20 -2.86
C HIS A 63 5.93 16.57 -1.77
N ASN A 64 7.02 15.84 -1.62
CA ASN A 64 7.96 16.04 -0.53
C ASN A 64 9.37 15.67 -0.99
N ASP A 65 10.34 16.54 -0.71
CA ASP A 65 11.74 16.34 -1.06
C ASP A 65 12.52 15.59 0.03
N ASN A 66 12.02 15.61 1.26
CA ASN A 66 12.71 15.02 2.41
C ASN A 66 11.77 14.13 3.19
N PHE A 67 12.01 12.83 3.14
CA PHE A 67 11.19 11.87 3.88
C PHE A 67 11.95 10.59 4.14
N ILE A 68 11.45 9.82 5.10
CA ILE A 68 11.98 8.52 5.47
C ILE A 68 10.84 7.52 5.43
N ILE A 69 11.05 6.39 4.77
CA ILE A 69 10.09 5.29 4.75
C ILE A 69 10.68 4.14 5.57
N GLN A 70 9.95 3.73 6.59
CA GLN A 70 10.29 2.56 7.39
C GLN A 70 9.35 1.42 7.05
N SER A 71 9.88 0.21 6.93
CA SER A 71 9.10 -0.99 6.66
C SER A 71 9.78 -2.21 7.25
N ASP A 72 9.07 -3.33 7.28
CA ASP A 72 9.65 -4.60 7.69
C ASP A 72 10.71 -5.10 6.71
N LEU A 73 10.68 -4.61 5.47
CA LEU A 73 11.63 -4.98 4.42
C LEU A 73 12.89 -4.12 4.45
N GLY A 74 12.88 -2.98 5.11
CA GLY A 74 14.02 -2.08 5.19
C GLY A 74 13.60 -0.63 5.29
N ILE A 75 14.57 0.26 5.06
CA ILE A 75 14.39 1.70 5.20
C ILE A 75 14.86 2.40 3.92
N ILE A 76 14.11 3.41 3.49
CA ILE A 76 14.51 4.32 2.42
C ILE A 76 14.55 5.73 3.01
N GLU A 77 15.70 6.42 2.82
CA GLU A 77 15.83 7.84 3.15
C GLU A 77 15.97 8.64 1.87
N VAL A 78 15.18 9.71 1.75
CA VAL A 78 15.21 10.61 0.62
C VAL A 78 15.52 12.01 1.11
N GLU A 79 16.50 12.65 0.50
CA GLU A 79 16.92 14.01 0.80
C GLU A 79 17.04 14.80 -0.50
N ASN A 80 16.38 15.96 -0.57
CA ASN A 80 16.33 16.82 -1.76
C ASN A 80 15.84 16.08 -3.02
N GLY A 81 14.88 15.14 -2.84
CA GLY A 81 14.32 14.38 -3.92
C GLY A 81 15.21 13.22 -4.40
N GLU A 82 16.32 12.96 -3.74
CA GLU A 82 17.24 11.88 -4.08
C GLU A 82 17.32 10.83 -2.97
N ILE A 83 17.39 9.57 -3.35
CA ILE A 83 17.54 8.47 -2.39
C ILE A 83 18.98 8.48 -1.89
N VAL A 84 19.16 8.75 -0.60
CA VAL A 84 20.47 8.77 0.05
C VAL A 84 20.78 7.47 0.81
N TYR A 85 19.73 6.68 1.07
CA TYR A 85 19.88 5.40 1.74
C TYR A 85 18.73 4.48 1.34
N ASN A 86 19.06 3.23 1.01
CA ASN A 86 18.05 2.22 0.64
C ASN A 86 18.61 0.83 0.95
N ASN A 87 18.03 0.16 1.94
CA ASN A 87 18.39 -1.21 2.27
C ASN A 87 17.19 -2.18 2.10
N ILE A 88 16.24 -1.82 1.28
CA ILE A 88 15.08 -2.68 1.00
C ILE A 88 15.55 -3.97 0.33
N LYS A 89 15.09 -5.09 0.85
CA LYS A 89 15.48 -6.42 0.36
C LYS A 89 14.47 -7.00 -0.61
#